data_8ec0dc3b8ba66d05acaa7d57c6aac6ea
#
_entry.id   8ec0dc3b8ba66d05acaa7d57c6aac6ea
#
_cell.length_a   1.000
_cell.length_b   1.000
_cell.length_c   1.000
_cell.angle_alpha   90.00
_cell.angle_beta   90.00
_cell.angle_gamma   90.00
#
_symmetry.space_group_name_H-M   'P 1'
#
loop_
_entity.id
_entity.type
_entity.pdbx_description
1 polymer ?
#
loop_
_entity_poly.entity_id
_entity_poly.type
_entity_poly.pdbx_seq_one_letter_code
_entity_poly.pdbx_strand_id
1 'polypeptide(L)'
;MNSLAGKVALVSGASKGMGRHFVAAMVKAGMRVACLARPSDELTSLAEEHGEAVLVLPCDVAVPAAVDAAVSHAVAHFGRLDILVANAAIFHPFAFEEGSDDLIRNHVDVNILGVAWLIRASIPHLRETRGQIIAISSESVRMPFPMLALYAATKAAVETLCNGLREELRSANIRVTILRSGSVRGSSGGDAWSEETKAAFFKKIVETGHASMSGDAAMPESMAEALLATIGLPADIGVDLIEVRAARAGMPEGAKATMDETG
;
A
#
# COMPACT_ATOMS: atom_id res chain seq x y z
N MET A 1 21.62 9.33 -4.88
CA MET A 1 20.79 8.17 -4.49
C MET A 1 21.62 6.91 -4.59
N ASN A 2 21.47 5.97 -3.66
CA ASN A 2 22.09 4.67 -3.77
C ASN A 2 21.51 3.91 -4.98
N SER A 3 22.35 3.13 -5.67
CA SER A 3 21.86 2.27 -6.74
C SER A 3 20.86 1.25 -6.20
N LEU A 4 19.69 1.17 -6.80
CA LEU A 4 18.68 0.16 -6.53
C LEU A 4 18.84 -1.08 -7.40
N ALA A 5 19.70 -1.00 -8.43
CA ALA A 5 19.95 -2.10 -9.35
C ALA A 5 20.48 -3.34 -8.62
N GLY A 6 19.90 -4.49 -8.93
CA GLY A 6 20.21 -5.79 -8.34
C GLY A 6 19.62 -6.04 -6.95
N LYS A 7 18.97 -5.06 -6.32
CA LYS A 7 18.22 -5.28 -5.07
C LYS A 7 16.95 -6.08 -5.31
N VAL A 8 16.49 -6.78 -4.30
CA VAL A 8 15.28 -7.59 -4.31
C VAL A 8 14.24 -6.96 -3.42
N ALA A 9 13.05 -6.73 -3.96
CA ALA A 9 11.88 -6.28 -3.22
C ALA A 9 10.80 -7.36 -3.18
N LEU A 10 10.00 -7.35 -2.12
CA LEU A 10 8.76 -8.09 -2.01
C LEU A 10 7.63 -7.08 -1.86
N VAL A 11 6.64 -7.14 -2.77
CA VAL A 11 5.52 -6.21 -2.80
C VAL A 11 4.21 -6.99 -2.63
N SER A 12 3.46 -6.72 -1.56
CA SER A 12 2.13 -7.28 -1.39
C SER A 12 1.04 -6.39 -2.02
N GLY A 13 -0.05 -7.03 -2.49
CA GLY A 13 -1.07 -6.32 -3.27
C GLY A 13 -0.54 -5.83 -4.62
N ALA A 14 0.34 -6.62 -5.24
CA ALA A 14 1.08 -6.25 -6.45
C ALA A 14 0.26 -6.29 -7.75
N SER A 15 -0.88 -6.98 -7.77
CA SER A 15 -1.62 -7.26 -9.01
C SER A 15 -2.23 -6.02 -9.66
N LYS A 16 -2.61 -5.02 -8.89
CA LYS A 16 -3.34 -3.84 -9.38
C LYS A 16 -3.08 -2.59 -8.54
N GLY A 17 -3.64 -1.45 -8.98
CA GLY A 17 -3.53 -0.18 -8.27
C GLY A 17 -2.08 0.24 -8.01
N MET A 18 -1.81 0.88 -6.89
CA MET A 18 -0.47 1.35 -6.53
C MET A 18 0.59 0.24 -6.54
N GLY A 19 0.23 -0.97 -6.08
CA GLY A 19 1.19 -2.07 -6.01
C GLY A 19 1.77 -2.43 -7.38
N ARG A 20 0.94 -2.46 -8.43
CA ARG A 20 1.39 -2.72 -9.80
C ARG A 20 2.35 -1.64 -10.31
N HIS A 21 2.06 -0.37 -10.02
CA HIS A 21 2.95 0.74 -10.40
C HIS A 21 4.25 0.74 -9.59
N PHE A 22 4.23 0.30 -8.33
CA PHE A 22 5.44 0.08 -7.54
C PHE A 22 6.33 -0.99 -8.18
N VAL A 23 5.74 -2.12 -8.60
CA VAL A 23 6.47 -3.18 -9.30
C VAL A 23 7.13 -2.63 -10.57
N ALA A 24 6.35 -1.98 -11.44
CA ALA A 24 6.86 -1.43 -12.71
C ALA A 24 8.02 -0.44 -12.49
N ALA A 25 7.88 0.46 -11.51
CA ALA A 25 8.91 1.43 -11.19
C ALA A 25 10.18 0.79 -10.61
N MET A 26 10.04 -0.22 -9.74
CA MET A 26 11.16 -0.98 -9.18
C MET A 26 11.91 -1.76 -10.25
N VAL A 27 11.20 -2.43 -11.15
CA VAL A 27 11.82 -3.15 -12.28
C VAL A 27 12.55 -2.17 -13.20
N LYS A 28 11.95 -1.03 -13.53
CA LYS A 28 12.59 0.05 -14.30
C LYS A 28 13.86 0.57 -13.63
N ALA A 29 13.93 0.55 -12.30
CA ALA A 29 15.11 0.92 -11.53
C ALA A 29 16.16 -0.22 -11.43
N GLY A 30 15.97 -1.34 -12.14
CA GLY A 30 16.88 -2.48 -12.17
C GLY A 30 16.76 -3.42 -10.98
N MET A 31 15.67 -3.39 -10.24
CA MET A 31 15.39 -4.30 -9.13
C MET A 31 14.74 -5.59 -9.64
N ARG A 32 14.79 -6.63 -8.80
CA ARG A 32 13.98 -7.86 -8.95
C ARG A 32 12.85 -7.82 -7.91
N VAL A 33 11.64 -8.25 -8.29
CA VAL A 33 10.46 -8.06 -7.46
C VAL A 33 9.66 -9.35 -7.29
N ALA A 34 9.49 -9.80 -6.06
CA ALA A 34 8.50 -10.81 -5.70
C ALA A 34 7.13 -10.15 -5.53
N CYS A 35 6.17 -10.53 -6.34
CA CYS A 35 4.84 -9.94 -6.45
C CYS A 35 3.80 -10.82 -5.77
N LEU A 36 3.32 -10.40 -4.60
CA LEU A 36 2.32 -11.13 -3.83
C LEU A 36 0.93 -10.51 -4.01
N ALA A 37 -0.03 -11.32 -4.41
CA ALA A 37 -1.45 -10.99 -4.39
C ALA A 37 -2.28 -12.29 -4.44
N ARG A 38 -3.58 -12.18 -4.21
CA ARG A 38 -4.50 -13.29 -4.47
C ARG A 38 -4.45 -13.70 -5.95
N PRO A 39 -4.67 -14.97 -6.28
CA PRO A 39 -4.65 -15.45 -7.67
C PRO A 39 -5.58 -14.62 -8.55
N SER A 40 -5.06 -14.12 -9.66
CA SER A 40 -5.82 -13.39 -10.69
C SER A 40 -4.99 -13.28 -11.98
N ASP A 41 -5.65 -12.98 -13.10
CA ASP A 41 -5.00 -12.75 -14.38
C ASP A 41 -4.08 -11.53 -14.34
N GLU A 42 -4.47 -10.48 -13.60
CA GLU A 42 -3.64 -9.29 -13.42
C GLU A 42 -2.36 -9.59 -12.63
N LEU A 43 -2.38 -10.57 -11.72
CA LEU A 43 -1.16 -11.01 -11.06
C LEU A 43 -0.26 -11.77 -12.02
N THR A 44 -0.84 -12.68 -12.81
CA THR A 44 -0.10 -13.52 -13.75
C THR A 44 0.53 -12.68 -14.87
N SER A 45 -0.18 -11.66 -15.38
CA SER A 45 0.33 -10.77 -16.43
C SER A 45 1.60 -10.00 -16.05
N LEU A 46 1.90 -9.84 -14.76
CA LEU A 46 3.17 -9.21 -14.33
C LEU A 46 4.40 -9.98 -14.79
N ALA A 47 4.34 -11.31 -14.83
CA ALA A 47 5.45 -12.13 -15.34
C ALA A 47 5.60 -11.98 -16.86
N GLU A 48 4.51 -11.83 -17.60
CA GLU A 48 4.53 -11.57 -19.03
C GLU A 48 5.10 -10.18 -19.36
N GLU A 49 4.74 -9.18 -18.56
CA GLU A 49 5.18 -7.79 -18.76
C GLU A 49 6.66 -7.55 -18.38
N HIS A 50 7.16 -8.26 -17.38
CA HIS A 50 8.46 -7.95 -16.76
C HIS A 50 9.46 -9.11 -16.82
N GLY A 51 9.08 -10.27 -17.31
CA GLY A 51 9.97 -11.43 -17.48
C GLY A 51 10.63 -11.86 -16.19
N GLU A 52 11.91 -12.21 -16.29
CA GLU A 52 12.71 -12.73 -15.14
C GLU A 52 12.95 -11.73 -14.01
N ALA A 53 12.63 -10.45 -14.21
CA ALA A 53 12.73 -9.44 -13.16
C ALA A 53 11.64 -9.60 -12.09
N VAL A 54 10.58 -10.37 -12.38
CA VAL A 54 9.43 -10.55 -11.51
C VAL A 54 9.20 -12.03 -11.19
N LEU A 55 8.97 -12.32 -9.92
CA LEU A 55 8.45 -13.60 -9.44
C LEU A 55 7.02 -13.42 -8.95
N VAL A 56 6.07 -14.06 -9.61
CA VAL A 56 4.66 -14.03 -9.23
C VAL A 56 4.39 -15.09 -8.17
N LEU A 57 3.82 -14.68 -7.03
CA LEU A 57 3.53 -15.53 -5.87
C LEU A 57 2.06 -15.35 -5.46
N PRO A 58 1.17 -16.27 -5.85
CA PRO A 58 -0.19 -16.29 -5.34
C PRO A 58 -0.21 -16.43 -3.82
N CYS A 59 -0.74 -15.43 -3.12
CA CYS A 59 -0.75 -15.37 -1.67
C CYS A 59 -1.92 -14.53 -1.16
N ASP A 60 -2.72 -15.10 -0.25
CA ASP A 60 -3.63 -14.32 0.57
C ASP A 60 -2.88 -13.93 1.85
N VAL A 61 -2.70 -12.63 2.06
CA VAL A 61 -1.98 -12.11 3.24
C VAL A 61 -2.74 -12.36 4.55
N ALA A 62 -4.04 -12.66 4.49
CA ALA A 62 -4.83 -13.06 5.64
C ALA A 62 -4.55 -14.51 6.11
N VAL A 63 -3.69 -15.27 5.40
CA VAL A 63 -3.32 -16.65 5.74
C VAL A 63 -1.83 -16.71 6.11
N PRO A 64 -1.47 -16.81 7.41
CA PRO A 64 -0.08 -16.70 7.84
C PRO A 64 0.84 -17.75 7.22
N ALA A 65 0.39 -18.99 7.05
CA ALA A 65 1.19 -20.04 6.40
C ALA A 65 1.47 -19.75 4.91
N ALA A 66 0.53 -19.10 4.21
CA ALA A 66 0.74 -18.68 2.82
C ALA A 66 1.77 -17.54 2.75
N VAL A 67 1.76 -16.62 3.71
CA VAL A 67 2.75 -15.55 3.81
C VAL A 67 4.15 -16.11 4.07
N ASP A 68 4.29 -17.02 5.05
CA ASP A 68 5.57 -17.64 5.39
C ASP A 68 6.15 -18.41 4.18
N ALA A 69 5.30 -19.15 3.46
CA ALA A 69 5.69 -19.88 2.25
C ALA A 69 6.11 -18.93 1.11
N ALA A 70 5.36 -17.84 0.88
CA ALA A 70 5.65 -16.88 -0.18
C ALA A 70 6.96 -16.14 0.06
N VAL A 71 7.22 -15.68 1.29
CA VAL A 71 8.48 -15.02 1.65
C VAL A 71 9.66 -15.98 1.49
N SER A 72 9.54 -17.21 1.98
CA SER A 72 10.57 -18.23 1.84
C SER A 72 10.86 -18.55 0.38
N HIS A 73 9.83 -18.66 -0.46
CA HIS A 73 10.00 -18.91 -1.90
C HIS A 73 10.70 -17.73 -2.59
N ALA A 74 10.30 -16.47 -2.28
CA ALA A 74 10.95 -15.29 -2.84
C ALA A 74 12.45 -15.25 -2.53
N VAL A 75 12.81 -15.54 -1.28
CA VAL A 75 14.21 -15.58 -0.84
C VAL A 75 14.97 -16.74 -1.48
N ALA A 76 14.39 -17.93 -1.56
CA ALA A 76 15.01 -19.07 -2.23
C ALA A 76 15.27 -18.80 -3.71
N HIS A 77 14.35 -18.12 -4.39
CA HIS A 77 14.45 -17.80 -5.83
C HIS A 77 15.50 -16.71 -6.10
N PHE A 78 15.48 -15.62 -5.36
CA PHE A 78 16.35 -14.45 -5.62
C PHE A 78 17.66 -14.45 -4.80
N GLY A 79 17.76 -15.30 -3.79
CA GLY A 79 18.93 -15.41 -2.91
C GLY A 79 19.02 -14.34 -1.82
N ARG A 80 18.12 -13.36 -1.78
CA ARG A 80 18.11 -12.25 -0.82
C ARG A 80 16.76 -11.53 -0.76
N LEU A 81 16.56 -10.74 0.29
CA LEU A 81 15.47 -9.75 0.38
C LEU A 81 16.04 -8.44 0.93
N ASP A 82 15.91 -7.36 0.20
CA ASP A 82 16.38 -6.03 0.60
C ASP A 82 15.24 -5.11 1.07
N ILE A 83 14.06 -5.24 0.48
CA ILE A 83 12.94 -4.32 0.70
C ILE A 83 11.64 -5.10 0.80
N LEU A 84 10.89 -4.85 1.87
CA LEU A 84 9.47 -5.24 1.98
C LEU A 84 8.60 -4.01 1.74
N VAL A 85 7.64 -4.10 0.81
CA VAL A 85 6.55 -3.14 0.66
C VAL A 85 5.24 -3.80 1.06
N ALA A 86 4.81 -3.55 2.28
CA ALA A 86 3.54 -4.02 2.82
C ALA A 86 2.41 -3.09 2.33
N ASN A 87 1.91 -3.38 1.12
CA ASN A 87 0.91 -2.55 0.42
C ASN A 87 -0.48 -3.18 0.38
N ALA A 88 -0.62 -4.50 0.47
CA ALA A 88 -1.92 -5.17 0.44
C ALA A 88 -2.86 -4.59 1.51
N ALA A 89 -4.05 -4.20 1.08
CA ALA A 89 -5.12 -3.72 1.95
C ALA A 89 -6.47 -3.89 1.29
N ILE A 90 -7.50 -3.97 2.09
CA ILE A 90 -8.87 -3.77 1.66
C ILE A 90 -9.36 -2.42 2.16
N PHE A 91 -10.23 -1.82 1.37
CA PHE A 91 -10.82 -0.51 1.60
C PHE A 91 -12.29 -0.61 1.17
N HIS A 92 -13.17 -0.78 2.13
CA HIS A 92 -14.60 -0.90 1.88
C HIS A 92 -15.36 0.04 2.82
N PRO A 93 -16.06 1.07 2.29
CA PRO A 93 -16.80 2.00 3.11
C PRO A 93 -18.13 1.38 3.55
N PHE A 94 -18.51 1.62 4.81
CA PHE A 94 -19.80 1.25 5.36
C PHE A 94 -20.15 2.13 6.56
N ALA A 95 -21.42 2.36 6.80
CA ALA A 95 -21.87 2.95 8.05
C ALA A 95 -21.54 1.96 9.19
N PHE A 96 -20.90 2.44 10.26
CA PHE A 96 -20.29 1.53 11.25
C PHE A 96 -21.31 0.57 11.90
N GLU A 97 -22.51 1.06 12.15
CA GLU A 97 -23.65 0.28 12.68
C GLU A 97 -24.17 -0.81 11.72
N GLU A 98 -23.86 -0.71 10.42
CA GLU A 98 -24.29 -1.65 9.38
C GLU A 98 -23.19 -2.69 9.03
N GLY A 99 -22.00 -2.56 9.63
CA GLY A 99 -20.87 -3.43 9.37
C GLY A 99 -21.10 -4.86 9.86
N SER A 100 -21.08 -5.83 8.94
CA SER A 100 -21.12 -7.24 9.34
C SER A 100 -19.85 -7.68 10.06
N ASP A 101 -19.97 -8.70 10.92
CA ASP A 101 -18.81 -9.28 11.62
C ASP A 101 -17.71 -9.72 10.64
N ASP A 102 -18.10 -10.32 9.51
CA ASP A 102 -17.14 -10.77 8.49
C ASP A 102 -16.42 -9.60 7.83
N LEU A 103 -17.13 -8.50 7.53
CA LEU A 103 -16.52 -7.30 6.96
C LEU A 103 -15.52 -6.67 7.94
N ILE A 104 -15.88 -6.60 9.22
CA ILE A 104 -15.01 -6.09 10.28
C ILE A 104 -13.78 -6.98 10.43
N ARG A 105 -13.96 -8.30 10.54
CA ARG A 105 -12.85 -9.27 10.66
C ARG A 105 -11.91 -9.19 9.47
N ASN A 106 -12.45 -9.18 8.25
CA ASN A 106 -11.65 -9.12 7.03
C ASN A 106 -10.77 -7.86 6.97
N HIS A 107 -11.26 -6.70 7.43
CA HIS A 107 -10.42 -5.50 7.53
C HIS A 107 -9.26 -5.69 8.51
N VAL A 108 -9.49 -6.32 9.64
CA VAL A 108 -8.44 -6.60 10.63
C VAL A 108 -7.44 -7.63 10.08
N ASP A 109 -7.94 -8.74 9.52
CA ASP A 109 -7.14 -9.84 9.02
C ASP A 109 -6.20 -9.39 7.88
N VAL A 110 -6.71 -8.62 6.92
CA VAL A 110 -5.90 -8.17 5.79
C VAL A 110 -5.02 -6.98 6.17
N ASN A 111 -5.60 -5.92 6.76
CA ASN A 111 -4.91 -4.64 6.91
C ASN A 111 -3.98 -4.59 8.13
N ILE A 112 -4.22 -5.38 9.16
CA ILE A 112 -3.38 -5.42 10.38
C ILE A 112 -2.57 -6.71 10.43
N LEU A 113 -3.25 -7.85 10.50
CA LEU A 113 -2.58 -9.13 10.70
C LEU A 113 -1.74 -9.52 9.48
N GLY A 114 -2.26 -9.30 8.25
CA GLY A 114 -1.52 -9.54 7.02
C GLY A 114 -0.22 -8.73 6.94
N VAL A 115 -0.26 -7.46 7.34
CA VAL A 115 0.95 -6.62 7.43
C VAL A 115 1.92 -7.14 8.49
N ALA A 116 1.41 -7.49 9.67
CA ALA A 116 2.23 -8.01 10.77
C ALA A 116 2.91 -9.34 10.39
N TRP A 117 2.21 -10.25 9.73
CA TRP A 117 2.77 -11.54 9.28
C TRP A 117 3.82 -11.35 8.19
N LEU A 118 3.57 -10.47 7.20
CA LEU A 118 4.56 -10.14 6.18
C LEU A 118 5.85 -9.58 6.78
N ILE A 119 5.72 -8.65 7.72
CA ILE A 119 6.87 -8.06 8.41
C ILE A 119 7.60 -9.14 9.21
N ARG A 120 6.88 -9.92 10.03
CA ARG A 120 7.46 -10.98 10.83
C ARG A 120 8.25 -11.97 9.98
N ALA A 121 7.68 -12.46 8.88
CA ALA A 121 8.33 -13.40 7.98
C ALA A 121 9.56 -12.79 7.27
N SER A 122 9.54 -11.49 7.00
CA SER A 122 10.61 -10.81 6.25
C SER A 122 11.81 -10.40 7.12
N ILE A 123 11.62 -10.13 8.42
CA ILE A 123 12.67 -9.63 9.33
C ILE A 123 13.96 -10.48 9.30
N PRO A 124 13.94 -11.83 9.38
CA PRO A 124 15.17 -12.61 9.33
C PRO A 124 16.02 -12.31 8.10
N HIS A 125 15.41 -12.21 6.94
CA HIS A 125 16.07 -11.97 5.66
C HIS A 125 16.51 -10.52 5.47
N LEU A 126 15.69 -9.55 5.95
CA LEU A 126 16.05 -8.13 5.96
C LEU A 126 17.23 -7.84 6.91
N ARG A 127 17.41 -8.65 7.96
CA ARG A 127 18.54 -8.53 8.87
C ARG A 127 19.87 -8.82 8.17
N GLU A 128 19.90 -9.80 7.28
CA GLU A 128 21.07 -10.16 6.50
C GLU A 128 21.52 -9.04 5.54
N THR A 129 20.56 -8.32 4.98
CA THR A 129 20.80 -7.26 4.00
C THR A 129 20.84 -5.85 4.59
N ARG A 130 20.54 -5.69 5.89
CA ARG A 130 20.27 -4.39 6.54
C ARG A 130 19.22 -3.61 5.76
N GLY A 131 18.12 -4.31 5.47
CA GLY A 131 17.10 -3.91 4.51
C GLY A 131 16.14 -2.84 5.01
N GLN A 132 14.99 -2.76 4.33
CA GLN A 132 13.96 -1.76 4.61
C GLN A 132 12.56 -2.37 4.62
N ILE A 133 11.72 -1.86 5.50
CA ILE A 133 10.29 -2.12 5.53
C ILE A 133 9.58 -0.82 5.18
N ILE A 134 8.73 -0.86 4.16
CA ILE A 134 7.83 0.24 3.80
C ILE A 134 6.40 -0.24 4.02
N ALA A 135 5.71 0.36 4.97
CA ALA A 135 4.30 0.08 5.22
C ALA A 135 3.43 1.18 4.59
N ILE A 136 2.47 0.78 3.77
CA ILE A 136 1.57 1.72 3.12
C ILE A 136 0.40 2.03 4.06
N SER A 137 0.37 3.28 4.54
CA SER A 137 -0.71 3.85 5.32
C SER A 137 -1.59 4.77 4.46
N SER A 138 -2.46 5.54 5.09
CA SER A 138 -3.45 6.38 4.43
C SER A 138 -3.61 7.73 5.14
N GLU A 139 -3.89 8.77 4.39
CA GLU A 139 -4.28 10.07 4.94
C GLU A 139 -5.52 10.00 5.86
N SER A 140 -6.33 8.94 5.72
CA SER A 140 -7.49 8.69 6.58
C SER A 140 -7.13 8.55 8.07
N VAL A 141 -5.88 8.25 8.40
CA VAL A 141 -5.38 8.26 9.80
C VAL A 141 -5.46 9.67 10.40
N ARG A 142 -5.18 10.69 9.61
CA ARG A 142 -5.18 12.10 10.05
C ARG A 142 -6.47 12.83 9.71
N MET A 143 -7.09 12.45 8.60
CA MET A 143 -8.35 13.01 8.10
C MET A 143 -9.39 11.89 8.02
N PRO A 144 -10.14 11.64 9.10
CA PRO A 144 -11.11 10.55 9.11
C PRO A 144 -12.27 10.90 8.18
N PHE A 145 -12.46 10.07 7.14
CA PHE A 145 -13.61 10.19 6.24
C PHE A 145 -14.81 9.42 6.81
N PRO A 146 -16.04 9.89 6.57
CA PRO A 146 -17.24 9.15 6.93
C PRO A 146 -17.24 7.77 6.25
N MET A 147 -17.84 6.78 6.88
CA MET A 147 -17.90 5.38 6.44
C MET A 147 -16.53 4.66 6.37
N LEU A 148 -15.42 5.29 6.76
CA LEU A 148 -14.08 4.72 6.76
C LEU A 148 -13.47 4.58 8.15
N ALA A 149 -14.26 4.66 9.21
CA ALA A 149 -13.75 4.62 10.58
C ALA A 149 -12.89 3.38 10.86
N LEU A 150 -13.35 2.19 10.46
CA LEU A 150 -12.59 0.96 10.66
C LEU A 150 -11.33 0.93 9.79
N TYR A 151 -11.42 1.30 8.52
CA TYR A 151 -10.26 1.39 7.65
C TYR A 151 -9.19 2.31 8.23
N ALA A 152 -9.56 3.52 8.64
CA ALA A 152 -8.66 4.48 9.27
C ALA A 152 -8.02 3.90 10.55
N ALA A 153 -8.79 3.22 11.38
CA ALA A 153 -8.29 2.55 12.58
C ALA A 153 -7.26 1.45 12.24
N THR A 154 -7.50 0.64 11.19
CA THR A 154 -6.52 -0.36 10.76
C THR A 154 -5.22 0.27 10.26
N LYS A 155 -5.29 1.39 9.56
CA LYS A 155 -4.10 2.11 9.08
C LYS A 155 -3.36 2.80 10.23
N ALA A 156 -4.06 3.34 11.22
CA ALA A 156 -3.44 3.87 12.44
C ALA A 156 -2.73 2.76 13.25
N ALA A 157 -3.32 1.56 13.34
CA ALA A 157 -2.69 0.41 13.98
C ALA A 157 -1.36 0.03 13.29
N VAL A 158 -1.33 0.02 11.95
CA VAL A 158 -0.10 -0.23 11.17
C VAL A 158 0.97 0.84 11.46
N GLU A 159 0.60 2.13 11.54
CA GLU A 159 1.55 3.19 11.88
C GLU A 159 2.14 2.98 13.28
N THR A 160 1.30 2.65 14.26
CA THR A 160 1.75 2.38 15.64
C THR A 160 2.67 1.16 15.69
N LEU A 161 2.34 0.08 14.97
CA LEU A 161 3.20 -1.10 14.83
C LEU A 161 4.57 -0.72 14.25
N CYS A 162 4.59 0.06 13.16
CA CYS A 162 5.84 0.50 12.54
C CYS A 162 6.69 1.37 13.47
N ASN A 163 6.08 2.22 14.29
CA ASN A 163 6.79 3.03 15.27
C ASN A 163 7.51 2.15 16.31
N GLY A 164 6.85 1.11 16.84
CA GLY A 164 7.47 0.15 17.75
C GLY A 164 8.60 -0.65 17.08
N LEU A 165 8.33 -1.18 15.88
CA LEU A 165 9.31 -1.98 15.13
C LEU A 165 10.57 -1.18 14.75
N ARG A 166 10.46 0.12 14.52
CA ARG A 166 11.61 0.97 14.25
C ARG A 166 12.62 0.94 15.39
N GLU A 167 12.15 0.98 16.63
CA GLU A 167 13.01 0.88 17.80
C GLU A 167 13.56 -0.54 18.00
N GLU A 168 12.73 -1.57 17.84
CA GLU A 168 13.15 -2.97 17.99
C GLU A 168 14.20 -3.38 16.94
N LEU A 169 14.10 -2.86 15.72
CA LEU A 169 14.95 -3.26 14.60
C LEU A 169 16.16 -2.33 14.38
N ARG A 170 16.28 -1.27 15.19
CA ARG A 170 17.37 -0.28 15.10
C ARG A 170 18.75 -0.94 15.17
N SER A 171 18.96 -1.85 16.12
CA SER A 171 20.24 -2.55 16.29
C SER A 171 20.59 -3.46 15.11
N ALA A 172 19.60 -3.91 14.36
CA ALA A 172 19.77 -4.70 13.13
C ALA A 172 20.01 -3.82 11.88
N ASN A 173 19.97 -2.49 12.02
CA ASN A 173 20.03 -1.54 10.92
C ASN A 173 18.93 -1.76 9.86
N ILE A 174 17.76 -2.26 10.25
CA ILE A 174 16.59 -2.35 9.39
C ILE A 174 15.81 -1.03 9.52
N ARG A 175 15.61 -0.35 8.41
CA ARG A 175 14.83 0.89 8.37
C ARG A 175 13.34 0.56 8.24
N VAL A 176 12.50 1.27 8.99
CA VAL A 176 11.05 1.11 8.93
C VAL A 176 10.42 2.45 8.60
N THR A 177 9.81 2.55 7.43
CA THR A 177 9.19 3.77 6.92
C THR A 177 7.69 3.57 6.74
N ILE A 178 6.92 4.55 7.14
CA ILE A 178 5.49 4.66 6.84
C ILE A 178 5.34 5.57 5.62
N LEU A 179 4.76 5.05 4.53
CA LEU A 179 4.32 5.88 3.41
C LEU A 179 2.81 6.08 3.54
N ARG A 180 2.42 7.28 3.98
CA ARG A 180 1.02 7.68 4.10
C ARG A 180 0.53 8.23 2.77
N SER A 181 -0.35 7.49 2.10
CA SER A 181 -0.90 7.85 0.80
C SER A 181 -2.15 8.71 0.94
N GLY A 182 -2.21 9.79 0.18
CA GLY A 182 -3.47 10.47 -0.11
C GLY A 182 -4.27 9.73 -1.18
N SER A 183 -5.27 10.40 -1.74
CA SER A 183 -6.08 9.87 -2.84
C SER A 183 -5.23 9.62 -4.08
N VAL A 184 -5.42 8.46 -4.74
CA VAL A 184 -4.69 8.03 -5.93
C VAL A 184 -5.66 7.64 -7.03
N ARG A 185 -5.47 8.15 -8.25
CA ARG A 185 -6.29 7.81 -9.43
C ARG A 185 -6.14 6.32 -9.78
N GLY A 186 -7.26 5.70 -10.19
CA GLY A 186 -7.21 4.28 -10.56
C GLY A 186 -6.77 3.36 -9.42
N SER A 187 -6.85 3.84 -8.17
CA SER A 187 -6.68 2.94 -7.05
C SER A 187 -7.82 1.93 -7.07
N SER A 188 -7.46 0.64 -7.17
CA SER A 188 -8.42 -0.47 -7.28
C SER A 188 -9.26 -0.71 -6.02
N GLY A 189 -9.13 0.16 -5.02
CA GLY A 189 -9.87 0.03 -3.76
C GLY A 189 -11.39 0.08 -3.92
N GLY A 190 -11.88 0.85 -4.90
CA GLY A 190 -13.31 0.97 -5.19
C GLY A 190 -13.87 -0.01 -6.21
N ASP A 191 -13.04 -0.84 -6.85
CA ASP A 191 -13.49 -1.76 -7.90
C ASP A 191 -14.46 -2.83 -7.38
N ALA A 192 -14.30 -3.22 -6.12
CA ALA A 192 -15.14 -4.22 -5.47
C ALA A 192 -16.42 -3.64 -4.83
N TRP A 193 -16.65 -2.33 -4.93
CA TRP A 193 -17.82 -1.71 -4.32
C TRP A 193 -19.04 -1.83 -5.25
N SER A 194 -20.19 -2.11 -4.68
CA SER A 194 -21.44 -1.99 -5.42
C SER A 194 -21.71 -0.52 -5.79
N GLU A 195 -22.51 -0.28 -6.82
CA GLU A 195 -22.90 1.07 -7.19
C GLU A 195 -23.67 1.78 -6.06
N GLU A 196 -24.43 1.02 -5.28
CA GLU A 196 -25.12 1.53 -4.08
C GLU A 196 -24.10 2.01 -3.01
N THR A 197 -23.06 1.22 -2.73
CA THR A 197 -21.99 1.59 -1.80
C THR A 197 -21.25 2.85 -2.27
N LYS A 198 -20.96 2.93 -3.57
CA LYS A 198 -20.33 4.12 -4.16
C LYS A 198 -21.21 5.35 -3.97
N ALA A 199 -22.48 5.26 -4.35
CA ALA A 199 -23.43 6.36 -4.22
C ALA A 199 -23.58 6.82 -2.76
N ALA A 200 -23.74 5.90 -1.82
CA ALA A 200 -23.85 6.18 -0.39
C ALA A 200 -22.58 6.88 0.15
N PHE A 201 -21.40 6.39 -0.22
CA PHE A 201 -20.13 6.96 0.20
C PHE A 201 -19.94 8.39 -0.34
N PHE A 202 -20.14 8.62 -1.64
CA PHE A 202 -19.99 9.95 -2.24
C PHE A 202 -21.03 10.94 -1.70
N LYS A 203 -22.28 10.50 -1.52
CA LYS A 203 -23.31 11.31 -0.87
C LYS A 203 -22.86 11.77 0.51
N LYS A 204 -22.34 10.82 1.32
CA LYS A 204 -21.89 11.11 2.69
C LYS A 204 -20.69 12.04 2.72
N ILE A 205 -19.74 11.89 1.78
CA ILE A 205 -18.58 12.78 1.61
C ILE A 205 -19.02 14.22 1.34
N VAL A 206 -20.03 14.42 0.49
CA VAL A 206 -20.58 15.76 0.17
C VAL A 206 -21.33 16.32 1.39
N GLU A 207 -22.26 15.57 1.99
CA GLU A 207 -23.05 16.01 3.15
C GLU A 207 -22.18 16.45 4.34
N THR A 208 -21.03 15.84 4.53
CA THR A 208 -20.11 16.14 5.64
C THR A 208 -19.03 17.15 5.28
N GLY A 209 -19.02 17.70 4.07
CA GLY A 209 -18.05 18.67 3.62
C GLY A 209 -16.65 18.12 3.31
N HIS A 210 -16.47 16.78 3.35
CA HIS A 210 -15.16 16.15 3.11
C HIS A 210 -14.73 16.22 1.64
N ALA A 211 -15.64 16.47 0.71
CA ALA A 211 -15.32 16.65 -0.71
C ALA A 211 -14.25 17.73 -0.95
N SER A 212 -14.25 18.81 -0.14
CA SER A 212 -13.26 19.88 -0.23
C SER A 212 -11.92 19.54 0.45
N MET A 213 -11.86 18.49 1.26
CA MET A 213 -10.67 18.09 2.02
C MET A 213 -9.79 17.09 1.29
N SER A 214 -10.37 16.25 0.43
CA SER A 214 -9.65 15.19 -0.26
C SER A 214 -8.68 15.69 -1.35
N GLY A 215 -8.92 16.89 -1.90
CA GLY A 215 -8.10 17.43 -3.00
C GLY A 215 -8.16 16.56 -4.27
N ASP A 216 -7.30 16.85 -5.23
CA ASP A 216 -7.12 16.00 -6.41
C ASP A 216 -6.45 14.67 -6.04
N ALA A 217 -6.69 13.64 -6.86
CA ALA A 217 -6.00 12.37 -6.72
C ALA A 217 -4.63 12.40 -7.44
N ALA A 218 -3.59 11.94 -6.77
CA ALA A 218 -2.27 11.79 -7.37
C ALA A 218 -2.27 10.66 -8.43
N MET A 219 -1.35 10.75 -9.39
CA MET A 219 -1.11 9.64 -10.31
C MET A 219 -0.37 8.50 -9.59
N PRO A 220 -0.70 7.22 -9.86
CA PRO A 220 -0.04 6.11 -9.19
C PRO A 220 1.45 6.02 -9.53
N GLU A 221 1.87 6.47 -10.72
CA GLU A 221 3.27 6.61 -11.11
C GLU A 221 4.03 7.58 -10.21
N SER A 222 3.42 8.71 -9.87
CA SER A 222 4.03 9.70 -8.96
C SER A 222 4.19 9.14 -7.54
N MET A 223 3.25 8.29 -7.10
CA MET A 223 3.39 7.56 -5.84
C MET A 223 4.55 6.57 -5.88
N ALA A 224 4.74 5.90 -7.02
CA ALA A 224 5.87 4.99 -7.21
C ALA A 224 7.22 5.73 -7.24
N GLU A 225 7.29 6.91 -7.82
CA GLU A 225 8.48 7.77 -7.77
C GLU A 225 8.80 8.20 -6.34
N ALA A 226 7.80 8.59 -5.54
CA ALA A 226 7.98 8.94 -4.14
C ALA A 226 8.51 7.74 -3.31
N LEU A 227 7.99 6.54 -3.59
CA LEU A 227 8.50 5.30 -2.99
C LEU A 227 9.97 5.08 -3.37
N LEU A 228 10.33 5.14 -4.67
CA LEU A 228 11.71 4.96 -5.14
C LEU A 228 12.67 6.00 -4.54
N ALA A 229 12.26 7.25 -4.45
CA ALA A 229 13.04 8.30 -3.80
C ALA A 229 13.34 7.96 -2.33
N THR A 230 12.32 7.45 -1.62
CA THR A 230 12.44 7.08 -0.20
C THR A 230 13.38 5.89 0.00
N ILE A 231 13.22 4.81 -0.77
CA ILE A 231 14.07 3.62 -0.63
C ILE A 231 15.48 3.82 -1.14
N GLY A 232 15.71 4.79 -2.05
CA GLY A 232 17.00 5.15 -2.62
C GLY A 232 17.83 6.07 -1.74
N LEU A 233 17.36 6.52 -0.60
CA LEU A 233 18.12 7.37 0.32
C LEU A 233 19.34 6.65 0.88
N PRO A 234 20.41 7.38 1.25
CA PRO A 234 21.60 6.83 1.89
C PRO A 234 21.27 5.97 3.13
N ALA A 235 22.09 4.97 3.40
CA ALA A 235 21.82 3.98 4.45
C ALA A 235 21.84 4.56 5.88
N ASP A 236 22.50 5.69 6.07
CA ASP A 236 22.58 6.43 7.33
C ASP A 236 21.38 7.35 7.60
N ILE A 237 20.45 7.46 6.62
CA ILE A 237 19.24 8.25 6.74
C ILE A 237 18.04 7.32 6.94
N GLY A 238 17.26 7.54 8.00
CA GLY A 238 15.92 6.96 8.21
C GLY A 238 14.83 7.98 7.89
N VAL A 239 13.80 7.56 7.19
CA VAL A 239 12.55 8.31 7.03
C VAL A 239 11.49 7.59 7.83
N ASP A 240 11.00 8.20 8.88
CA ASP A 240 10.02 7.59 9.77
C ASP A 240 8.62 7.57 9.13
N LEU A 241 8.24 8.70 8.55
CA LEU A 241 6.97 8.88 7.86
C LEU A 241 7.15 9.86 6.71
N ILE A 242 6.60 9.49 5.57
CA ILE A 242 6.41 10.39 4.43
C ILE A 242 4.92 10.40 4.06
N GLU A 243 4.30 11.58 4.04
CA GLU A 243 2.93 11.76 3.57
C GLU A 243 2.96 12.34 2.16
N VAL A 244 2.40 11.60 1.21
CA VAL A 244 2.39 11.94 -0.21
C VAL A 244 0.95 12.14 -0.67
N ARG A 245 0.65 13.34 -1.18
CA ARG A 245 -0.67 13.74 -1.65
C ARG A 245 -0.53 14.46 -2.99
N ALA A 246 -1.62 14.52 -3.75
CA ALA A 246 -1.65 15.39 -4.92
C ALA A 246 -1.35 16.84 -4.50
N ALA A 247 -0.51 17.53 -5.26
CA ALA A 247 -0.40 18.97 -5.13
C ALA A 247 -1.77 19.59 -5.46
N ARG A 248 -2.20 20.59 -4.69
CA ARG A 248 -3.44 21.31 -4.99
C ARG A 248 -3.28 22.01 -6.34
N ALA A 249 -3.67 21.34 -7.42
CA ALA A 249 -4.02 22.00 -8.66
C ALA A 249 -5.41 22.62 -8.46
N GLY A 250 -5.64 23.80 -8.96
CA GLY A 250 -6.99 24.39 -8.99
C GLY A 250 -7.95 23.36 -9.61
N MET A 251 -9.22 23.33 -9.15
CA MET A 251 -10.23 22.45 -9.74
C MET A 251 -10.18 22.56 -11.27
N PRO A 252 -10.18 21.45 -12.03
CA PRO A 252 -10.32 21.50 -13.47
C PRO A 252 -11.57 22.34 -13.84
N GLU A 253 -11.47 23.21 -14.83
CA GLU A 253 -12.59 24.11 -15.22
C GLU A 253 -13.92 23.38 -15.50
N GLY A 254 -13.90 22.08 -15.82
CA GLY A 254 -15.10 21.25 -16.00
C GLY A 254 -15.79 20.77 -14.70
N ALA A 255 -15.14 20.83 -13.55
CA ALA A 255 -15.77 20.40 -12.29
C ALA A 255 -16.65 21.49 -11.66
N LYS A 256 -16.53 22.74 -12.09
CA LYS A 256 -17.41 23.85 -11.67
C LYS A 256 -18.81 23.76 -12.28
N ALA A 257 -18.92 23.23 -13.49
CA ALA A 257 -20.20 23.19 -14.22
C ALA A 257 -21.23 22.21 -13.60
N THR A 258 -20.78 21.16 -12.91
CA THR A 258 -21.68 20.16 -12.29
C THR A 258 -22.19 20.57 -10.90
N MET A 259 -21.61 21.58 -10.26
CA MET A 259 -22.09 22.08 -8.96
C MET A 259 -23.13 23.19 -9.09
N ASP A 260 -23.13 23.93 -10.22
CA ASP A 260 -24.11 25.03 -10.47
C ASP A 260 -25.45 24.53 -11.04
N GLU A 261 -25.54 23.29 -11.53
CA GLU A 261 -26.79 22.70 -12.06
C GLU A 261 -27.66 21.98 -11.01
N THR A 262 -27.24 21.92 -9.74
CA THR A 262 -27.96 21.27 -8.64
C THR A 262 -28.24 22.22 -7.46
N GLY A 263 -28.26 23.52 -7.72
CA GLY A 263 -28.67 24.56 -6.76
C GLY A 263 -30.18 24.74 -6.65
#